data_073346283e61a034bfda106d395b2554
#
_entry.id   073346283e61a034bfda106d395b2554
#
_cell.length_a   1.000
_cell.length_b   1.000
_cell.length_c   1.000
_cell.angle_alpha   90.00
_cell.angle_beta   90.00
_cell.angle_gamma   90.00
#
_symmetry.space_group_name_H-M   'P 1'
#
loop_
_entity.id
_entity.type
_entity.pdbx_description
1 polymer ?
#
loop_
_entity_poly.entity_id
_entity_poly.type
_entity_poly.pdbx_seq_one_letter_code
_entity_poly.pdbx_strand_id
1 'polypeptide(L)'
;LDDEMQYLFIISLIRLKHYDVAKEQYHRACSLLYERLGIKQSQFLQKVYMELIKNNNQVNVNLDAIQDSIAEKKMEQAFYCEFGVFKEIYHLELRRMVREGFSEYVVLMTLKPKKFIDANSKEGLHLLSKEMEALRIVLCKCLRNGDVVSKYSGSQFIFMLHSCNAENAKRVIERILN
;
A
#
# COMPACT_ATOMS: atom_id res chain seq x y z
N LEU A 1 5.86 -15.82 11.92
CA LEU A 1 4.69 -16.63 11.54
C LEU A 1 5.17 -17.57 10.44
N ASP A 2 4.99 -18.86 10.67
CA ASP A 2 5.39 -19.90 9.71
C ASP A 2 4.35 -19.93 8.58
N ASP A 3 4.76 -19.59 7.36
CA ASP A 3 3.88 -19.54 6.18
C ASP A 3 3.23 -20.90 5.92
N GLU A 4 3.94 -22.00 6.24
CA GLU A 4 3.46 -23.35 6.10
C GLU A 4 2.33 -23.65 7.08
N MET A 5 2.43 -23.18 8.32
CA MET A 5 1.36 -23.33 9.32
C MET A 5 0.09 -22.58 8.92
N GLN A 6 0.24 -21.35 8.39
CA GLN A 6 -0.90 -20.57 7.85
C GLN A 6 -1.56 -21.30 6.68
N TYR A 7 -0.75 -21.83 5.77
CA TYR A 7 -1.24 -22.64 4.65
C TYR A 7 -2.04 -23.85 5.14
N LEU A 8 -1.48 -24.67 6.03
CA LEU A 8 -2.14 -25.86 6.55
C LEU A 8 -3.46 -25.53 7.27
N PHE A 9 -3.47 -24.46 8.04
CA PHE A 9 -4.68 -24.01 8.72
C PHE A 9 -5.78 -23.62 7.73
N ILE A 10 -5.49 -22.79 6.72
CA ILE A 10 -6.48 -22.35 5.73
C ILE A 10 -6.97 -23.51 4.86
N ILE A 11 -6.07 -24.42 4.44
CA ILE A 11 -6.46 -25.61 3.68
C ILE A 11 -7.37 -26.52 4.50
N SER A 12 -7.14 -26.64 5.81
CA SER A 12 -8.01 -27.42 6.69
C SER A 12 -9.42 -26.83 6.75
N LEU A 13 -9.55 -25.51 6.83
CA LEU A 13 -10.84 -24.81 6.77
C LEU A 13 -11.57 -25.05 5.44
N ILE A 14 -10.85 -25.01 4.31
CA ILE A 14 -11.41 -25.29 2.99
C ILE A 14 -11.93 -26.72 2.93
N ARG A 15 -11.18 -27.71 3.44
CA ARG A 15 -11.59 -29.12 3.48
C ARG A 15 -12.82 -29.34 4.35
N LEU A 16 -12.96 -28.59 5.43
CA LEU A 16 -14.12 -28.58 6.31
C LEU A 16 -15.30 -27.76 5.74
N LYS A 17 -15.17 -27.20 4.53
CA LYS A 17 -16.16 -26.36 3.84
C LYS A 17 -16.49 -25.05 4.56
N HIS A 18 -15.62 -24.58 5.47
CA HIS A 18 -15.73 -23.28 6.12
C HIS A 18 -15.10 -22.18 5.26
N TYR A 19 -15.67 -21.97 4.06
CA TYR A 19 -15.08 -21.10 3.03
C TYR A 19 -14.97 -19.63 3.45
N ASP A 20 -15.96 -19.09 4.17
CA ASP A 20 -15.95 -17.69 4.59
C ASP A 20 -14.82 -17.42 5.59
N VAL A 21 -14.66 -18.32 6.57
CA VAL A 21 -13.57 -18.24 7.55
C VAL A 21 -12.22 -18.44 6.85
N ALA A 22 -12.13 -19.35 5.87
CA ALA A 22 -10.92 -19.56 5.09
C ALA A 22 -10.52 -18.31 4.30
N LYS A 23 -11.46 -17.61 3.68
CA LYS A 23 -11.23 -16.33 2.98
C LYS A 23 -10.73 -15.26 3.94
N GLU A 24 -11.39 -15.09 5.07
CA GLU A 24 -10.97 -14.09 6.08
C GLU A 24 -9.55 -14.36 6.55
N GLN A 25 -9.20 -15.59 6.89
CA GLN A 25 -7.84 -15.95 7.29
C GLN A 25 -6.82 -15.78 6.17
N TYR A 26 -7.20 -16.05 4.92
CA TYR A 26 -6.34 -15.80 3.76
C TYR A 26 -6.05 -14.30 3.62
N HIS A 27 -7.07 -13.43 3.67
CA HIS A 27 -6.88 -11.98 3.60
C HIS A 27 -6.02 -11.46 4.75
N ARG A 28 -6.25 -11.96 5.96
CA ARG A 28 -5.44 -11.61 7.13
C ARG A 28 -3.98 -12.04 6.97
N ALA A 29 -3.72 -13.24 6.45
CA ALA A 29 -2.37 -13.71 6.19
C ALA A 29 -1.66 -12.87 5.12
N CYS A 30 -2.37 -12.52 4.03
CA CYS A 30 -1.85 -11.62 2.99
C CYS A 30 -1.49 -10.25 3.55
N SER A 31 -2.37 -9.63 4.35
CA SER A 31 -2.12 -8.32 4.97
C SER A 31 -0.91 -8.36 5.90
N LEU A 32 -0.79 -9.38 6.73
CA LEU A 32 0.35 -9.53 7.65
C LEU A 32 1.68 -9.71 6.92
N LEU A 33 1.72 -10.50 5.84
CA LEU A 33 2.93 -10.67 5.02
C LEU A 33 3.31 -9.37 4.32
N TYR A 34 2.32 -8.68 3.80
CA TYR A 34 2.50 -7.42 3.12
C TYR A 34 3.03 -6.34 4.07
N GLU A 35 2.41 -6.16 5.25
CA GLU A 35 2.79 -5.17 6.25
C GLU A 35 4.18 -5.42 6.86
N ARG A 36 4.56 -6.69 7.05
CA ARG A 36 5.80 -7.04 7.74
C ARG A 36 6.99 -7.27 6.83
N LEU A 37 6.78 -7.82 5.64
CA LEU A 37 7.86 -8.27 4.75
C LEU A 37 7.84 -7.59 3.38
N GLY A 38 6.79 -6.80 3.04
CA GLY A 38 6.64 -6.21 1.72
C GLY A 38 6.51 -7.24 0.59
N ILE A 39 6.20 -8.49 0.93
CA ILE A 39 6.09 -9.60 -0.02
C ILE A 39 4.64 -9.70 -0.48
N LYS A 40 4.39 -9.66 -1.79
CA LYS A 40 3.04 -9.70 -2.35
C LYS A 40 2.28 -10.98 -2.02
N GLN A 41 2.89 -12.11 -2.17
CA GLN A 41 2.31 -13.42 -1.84
C GLN A 41 3.42 -14.46 -1.74
N SER A 42 3.36 -15.33 -0.72
CA SER A 42 4.18 -16.54 -0.68
C SER A 42 3.61 -17.59 -1.64
N GLN A 43 4.44 -18.54 -2.06
CA GLN A 43 3.99 -19.68 -2.89
C GLN A 43 2.86 -20.48 -2.22
N PHE A 44 2.86 -20.54 -0.89
CA PHE A 44 1.81 -21.20 -0.11
C PHE A 44 0.48 -20.46 -0.22
N LEU A 45 0.46 -19.13 -0.09
CA LEU A 45 -0.76 -18.34 -0.23
C LEU A 45 -1.30 -18.34 -1.66
N GLN A 46 -0.44 -18.42 -2.68
CA GLN A 46 -0.90 -18.62 -4.05
C GLN A 46 -1.64 -19.95 -4.23
N LYS A 47 -1.15 -21.05 -3.63
CA LYS A 47 -1.85 -22.35 -3.64
C LYS A 47 -3.21 -22.27 -2.93
N VAL A 48 -3.27 -21.62 -1.77
CA VAL A 48 -4.53 -21.37 -1.04
C VAL A 48 -5.52 -20.60 -1.92
N TYR A 49 -5.06 -19.53 -2.57
CA TYR A 49 -5.90 -18.73 -3.47
C TYR A 49 -6.52 -19.56 -4.58
N MET A 50 -5.72 -20.40 -5.24
CA MET A 50 -6.21 -21.31 -6.28
C MET A 50 -7.25 -22.32 -5.77
N GLU A 51 -7.06 -22.85 -4.57
CA GLU A 51 -8.05 -23.76 -3.95
C GLU A 51 -9.34 -23.01 -3.55
N LEU A 52 -9.24 -21.80 -3.02
CA LEU A 52 -10.41 -20.96 -2.72
C LEU A 52 -11.23 -20.66 -3.96
N ILE A 53 -10.58 -20.31 -5.09
CA ILE A 53 -11.27 -20.04 -6.36
C ILE A 53 -11.96 -21.30 -6.88
N LYS A 54 -11.28 -22.47 -6.89
CA LYS A 54 -11.86 -23.72 -7.37
C LYS A 54 -13.13 -24.13 -6.60
N ASN A 55 -13.15 -23.86 -5.29
CA ASN A 55 -14.24 -24.24 -4.41
C ASN A 55 -15.32 -23.16 -4.29
N ASN A 56 -15.07 -21.96 -4.82
CA ASN A 56 -16.04 -20.86 -4.81
C ASN A 56 -16.89 -20.89 -6.09
N ASN A 57 -17.72 -21.92 -6.24
CA ASN A 57 -18.66 -22.04 -7.35
C ASN A 57 -19.89 -21.13 -7.23
N GLN A 58 -19.94 -20.25 -6.24
CA GLN A 58 -21.02 -19.27 -6.10
C GLN A 58 -20.76 -18.10 -7.06
N VAL A 59 -21.50 -18.07 -8.15
CA VAL A 59 -21.55 -16.91 -9.02
C VAL A 59 -22.36 -15.84 -8.30
N ASN A 60 -21.69 -14.79 -7.83
CA ASN A 60 -22.39 -13.64 -7.30
C ASN A 60 -22.85 -12.78 -8.48
N VAL A 61 -24.15 -12.78 -8.75
CA VAL A 61 -24.78 -11.97 -9.82
C VAL A 61 -25.32 -10.64 -9.30
N ASN A 62 -25.23 -10.38 -8.00
CA ASN A 62 -25.64 -9.12 -7.42
C ASN A 62 -24.52 -8.08 -7.57
N LEU A 63 -24.66 -7.20 -8.57
CA LEU A 63 -23.70 -6.15 -8.86
C LEU A 63 -23.57 -5.14 -7.71
N ASP A 64 -24.67 -4.84 -7.01
CA ASP A 64 -24.67 -3.90 -5.89
C ASP A 64 -23.81 -4.46 -4.74
N ALA A 65 -23.97 -5.74 -4.40
CA ALA A 65 -23.15 -6.40 -3.38
C ALA A 65 -21.66 -6.47 -3.77
N ILE A 66 -21.35 -6.65 -5.05
CA ILE A 66 -19.98 -6.60 -5.55
C ILE A 66 -19.45 -5.17 -5.42
N GLN A 67 -20.23 -4.18 -5.84
CA GLN A 67 -19.84 -2.77 -5.76
C GLN A 67 -19.60 -2.33 -4.32
N ASP A 68 -20.47 -2.72 -3.39
CA ASP A 68 -20.31 -2.45 -1.95
C ASP A 68 -19.05 -3.11 -1.39
N SER A 69 -18.68 -4.29 -1.88
CA SER A 69 -17.48 -5.02 -1.42
C SER A 69 -16.17 -4.37 -1.85
N ILE A 70 -16.18 -3.59 -2.94
CA ILE A 70 -15.01 -2.87 -3.46
C ILE A 70 -15.06 -1.38 -3.15
N ALA A 71 -16.20 -0.88 -2.64
CA ALA A 71 -16.37 0.54 -2.30
C ALA A 71 -15.46 0.94 -1.15
N GLU A 72 -14.68 1.98 -1.35
CA GLU A 72 -13.87 2.58 -0.32
C GLU A 72 -14.69 3.64 0.46
N LYS A 73 -14.52 3.66 1.78
CA LYS A 73 -15.06 4.77 2.58
C LYS A 73 -14.37 6.06 2.13
N LYS A 74 -15.13 7.15 1.94
CA LYS A 74 -14.59 8.46 1.58
C LYS A 74 -13.40 8.80 2.49
N MET A 75 -12.22 8.76 1.93
CA MET A 75 -11.00 9.24 2.55
C MET A 75 -10.74 10.67 2.07
N GLU A 76 -10.47 11.59 2.99
CA GLU A 76 -10.14 12.98 2.66
C GLU A 76 -8.62 13.23 2.59
N GLN A 77 -7.84 12.15 2.51
CA GLN A 77 -6.39 12.17 2.57
C GLN A 77 -5.79 11.43 1.38
N ALA A 78 -4.53 11.72 1.07
CA ALA A 78 -3.78 10.95 0.08
C ALA A 78 -3.72 9.45 0.44
N PHE A 79 -3.71 8.61 -0.57
CA PHE A 79 -3.65 7.16 -0.40
C PHE A 79 -2.25 6.74 0.07
N TYR A 80 -2.14 6.34 1.32
CA TYR A 80 -0.90 5.79 1.87
C TYR A 80 -0.86 4.28 1.68
N CYS A 81 0.19 3.80 1.02
CA CYS A 81 0.35 2.37 0.76
C CYS A 81 1.82 1.93 0.86
N GLU A 82 2.01 0.62 0.92
CA GLU A 82 3.32 0.01 0.81
C GLU A 82 3.94 0.20 -0.58
N PHE A 83 5.28 0.19 -0.68
CA PHE A 83 5.99 0.46 -1.93
C PHE A 83 5.64 -0.54 -3.06
N GLY A 84 5.29 -1.78 -2.70
CA GLY A 84 4.81 -2.76 -3.68
C GLY A 84 3.52 -2.33 -4.37
N VAL A 85 2.54 -1.82 -3.61
CA VAL A 85 1.27 -1.28 -4.14
C VAL A 85 1.53 0.00 -4.92
N PHE A 86 2.36 0.90 -4.40
CA PHE A 86 2.77 2.10 -5.12
C PHE A 86 3.29 1.78 -6.53
N LYS A 87 4.16 0.76 -6.66
CA LYS A 87 4.65 0.31 -7.98
C LYS A 87 3.54 -0.13 -8.92
N GLU A 88 2.56 -0.88 -8.43
CA GLU A 88 1.46 -1.35 -9.28
C GLU A 88 0.56 -0.19 -9.72
N ILE A 89 0.28 0.74 -8.82
CA ILE A 89 -0.45 1.96 -9.16
C ILE A 89 0.34 2.78 -10.19
N TYR A 90 1.65 2.97 -9.98
CA TYR A 90 2.53 3.65 -10.94
C TYR A 90 2.49 3.00 -12.32
N HIS A 91 2.57 1.66 -12.40
CA HIS A 91 2.47 0.94 -13.67
C HIS A 91 1.11 1.13 -14.34
N LEU A 92 0.04 1.18 -13.56
CA LEU A 92 -1.31 1.44 -14.07
C LEU A 92 -1.40 2.87 -14.64
N GLU A 93 -0.92 3.85 -13.89
CA GLU A 93 -0.93 5.26 -14.31
C GLU A 93 -0.06 5.50 -15.57
N LEU A 94 1.12 4.87 -15.68
CA LEU A 94 1.91 4.92 -16.92
C LEU A 94 1.11 4.49 -18.15
N ARG A 95 0.30 3.43 -18.02
CA ARG A 95 -0.57 2.97 -19.13
C ARG A 95 -1.66 3.98 -19.47
N ARG A 96 -2.21 4.66 -18.44
CA ARG A 96 -3.20 5.72 -18.62
C ARG A 96 -2.59 6.96 -19.29
N MET A 97 -1.40 7.39 -18.86
CA MET A 97 -0.67 8.51 -19.45
C MET A 97 -0.47 8.35 -20.96
N VAL A 98 -0.06 7.14 -21.39
CA VAL A 98 0.15 6.84 -22.82
C VAL A 98 -1.15 7.00 -23.62
N ARG A 99 -2.30 6.66 -23.01
CA ARG A 99 -3.61 6.74 -23.70
C ARG A 99 -4.24 8.13 -23.64
N GLU A 100 -4.11 8.81 -22.52
CA GLU A 100 -4.90 10.00 -22.19
C GLU A 100 -4.08 11.30 -22.26
N GLY A 101 -2.73 11.18 -22.36
CA GLY A 101 -1.83 12.33 -22.49
C GLY A 101 -1.66 13.18 -21.23
N PHE A 102 -2.03 12.67 -20.04
CA PHE A 102 -1.80 13.36 -18.77
C PHE A 102 -0.34 13.29 -18.34
N SER A 103 0.08 14.25 -17.52
CA SER A 103 1.38 14.24 -16.88
C SER A 103 1.25 13.83 -15.41
N GLU A 104 2.16 12.98 -14.98
CA GLU A 104 2.31 12.53 -13.60
C GLU A 104 3.66 12.97 -13.06
N TYR A 105 3.73 13.38 -11.81
CA TYR A 105 4.98 13.72 -11.16
C TYR A 105 5.26 12.75 -10.02
N VAL A 106 6.43 12.11 -10.06
CA VAL A 106 6.93 11.29 -8.97
C VAL A 106 7.98 12.10 -8.21
N VAL A 107 7.81 12.19 -6.92
CA VAL A 107 8.68 12.97 -6.03
C VAL A 107 9.30 12.03 -5.00
N LEU A 108 10.63 12.09 -4.86
CA LEU A 108 11.36 11.43 -3.79
C LEU A 108 11.78 12.47 -2.76
N MET A 109 11.27 12.32 -1.54
CA MET A 109 11.59 13.19 -0.42
C MET A 109 12.49 12.45 0.57
N THR A 110 13.59 13.09 0.97
CA THR A 110 14.56 12.53 1.90
C THR A 110 14.63 13.35 3.16
N LEU A 111 14.41 12.71 4.30
CA LEU A 111 14.63 13.30 5.62
C LEU A 111 16.10 13.10 6.02
N LYS A 112 16.81 14.21 6.26
CA LYS A 112 18.20 14.17 6.72
C LYS A 112 18.29 14.60 8.19
N PRO A 113 18.98 13.85 9.05
CA PRO A 113 19.20 14.27 10.43
C PRO A 113 20.03 15.57 10.46
N LYS A 114 19.77 16.41 11.46
CA LYS A 114 20.62 17.57 11.73
C LYS A 114 22.01 17.08 12.15
N LYS A 115 23.07 17.81 11.76
CA LYS A 115 24.51 17.43 11.81
C LYS A 115 25.06 16.91 13.14
N PHE A 116 24.31 16.96 14.23
CA PHE A 116 24.79 16.63 15.59
C PHE A 116 24.36 15.27 16.13
N ILE A 117 23.61 14.48 15.37
CA ILE A 117 23.13 13.17 15.82
C ILE A 117 23.69 12.10 14.88
N ASP A 118 24.40 11.13 15.44
CA ASP A 118 24.82 9.96 14.67
C ASP A 118 23.57 9.19 14.22
N ALA A 119 23.33 9.20 12.92
CA ALA A 119 22.18 8.56 12.30
C ALA A 119 22.12 7.04 12.55
N ASN A 120 23.25 6.41 12.89
CA ASN A 120 23.34 4.98 13.14
C ASN A 120 23.24 4.62 14.63
N SER A 121 23.20 5.62 15.52
CA SER A 121 22.97 5.37 16.94
C SER A 121 21.52 4.92 17.20
N LYS A 122 21.28 4.18 18.29
CA LYS A 122 19.91 3.80 18.68
C LYS A 122 18.99 5.02 18.85
N GLU A 123 19.52 6.10 19.41
CA GLU A 123 18.81 7.36 19.61
C GLU A 123 18.50 8.03 18.26
N GLY A 124 19.47 8.07 17.34
CA GLY A 124 19.29 8.60 15.99
C GLY A 124 18.24 7.84 15.18
N LEU A 125 18.26 6.52 15.24
CA LEU A 125 17.26 5.68 14.58
C LEU A 125 15.85 5.86 15.15
N HIS A 126 15.73 5.99 16.49
CA HIS A 126 14.45 6.24 17.15
C HIS A 126 13.90 7.61 16.77
N LEU A 127 14.73 8.64 16.79
CA LEU A 127 14.36 10.00 16.39
C LEU A 127 13.94 10.03 14.92
N LEU A 128 14.72 9.42 14.03
CA LEU A 128 14.40 9.33 12.61
C LEU A 128 13.04 8.66 12.37
N SER A 129 12.77 7.56 13.09
CA SER A 129 11.47 6.86 12.98
C SER A 129 10.30 7.75 13.41
N LYS A 130 10.46 8.51 14.48
CA LYS A 130 9.45 9.47 14.97
C LYS A 130 9.20 10.60 13.97
N GLU A 131 10.27 11.18 13.44
CA GLU A 131 10.17 12.25 12.46
C GLU A 131 9.59 11.76 11.12
N MET A 132 9.92 10.54 10.70
CA MET A 132 9.32 9.92 9.54
C MET A 132 7.82 9.71 9.73
N GLU A 133 7.35 9.30 10.91
CA GLU A 133 5.92 9.16 11.17
C GLU A 133 5.21 10.52 11.16
N ALA A 134 5.80 11.55 11.74
CA ALA A 134 5.28 12.91 11.67
C ALA A 134 5.18 13.41 10.21
N LEU A 135 6.23 13.17 9.41
CA LEU A 135 6.24 13.53 7.99
C LEU A 135 5.17 12.76 7.20
N ARG A 136 4.94 11.48 7.50
CA ARG A 136 3.86 10.69 6.90
C ARG A 136 2.50 11.36 7.09
N ILE A 137 2.21 11.79 8.33
CA ILE A 137 0.94 12.46 8.65
C ILE A 137 0.79 13.77 7.87
N VAL A 138 1.87 14.55 7.79
CA VAL A 138 1.88 15.80 7.03
C VAL A 138 1.65 15.54 5.54
N LEU A 139 2.36 14.58 4.94
CA LEU A 139 2.20 14.22 3.54
C LEU A 139 0.76 13.81 3.23
N CYS A 140 0.18 12.90 4.03
CA CYS A 140 -1.19 12.44 3.81
C CYS A 140 -2.23 13.56 3.89
N LYS A 141 -2.01 14.57 4.75
CA LYS A 141 -2.90 15.72 4.89
C LYS A 141 -2.68 16.80 3.84
N CYS A 142 -1.44 17.01 3.41
CA CYS A 142 -1.09 18.04 2.44
C CYS A 142 -1.36 17.63 0.99
N LEU A 143 -1.37 16.36 0.71
CA LEU A 143 -1.62 15.83 -0.63
C LEU A 143 -3.13 15.59 -0.85
N ARG A 144 -3.52 15.50 -2.12
CA ARG A 144 -4.93 15.31 -2.50
C ARG A 144 -5.34 13.85 -2.34
N ASN A 145 -6.63 13.61 -2.24
CA ASN A 145 -7.21 12.25 -2.12
C ASN A 145 -6.77 11.29 -3.25
N GLY A 146 -6.54 11.78 -4.47
CA GLY A 146 -6.05 10.97 -5.58
C GLY A 146 -4.53 10.78 -5.61
N ASP A 147 -3.76 11.50 -4.79
CA ASP A 147 -2.31 11.35 -4.73
C ASP A 147 -1.93 10.10 -3.93
N VAL A 148 -0.81 9.48 -4.28
CA VAL A 148 -0.34 8.24 -3.65
C VAL A 148 0.97 8.47 -2.94
N VAL A 149 1.08 7.99 -1.70
CA VAL A 149 2.28 8.13 -0.85
C VAL A 149 2.75 6.76 -0.41
N SER A 150 4.06 6.54 -0.42
CA SER A 150 4.67 5.32 0.12
C SER A 150 5.97 5.61 0.85
N LYS A 151 6.25 4.84 1.89
CA LYS A 151 7.56 4.81 2.51
C LYS A 151 8.52 4.01 1.63
N TYR A 152 9.55 4.68 1.10
CA TYR A 152 10.54 4.07 0.22
C TYR A 152 11.71 3.45 0.98
N SER A 153 12.17 4.13 2.05
CA SER A 153 13.26 3.66 2.91
C SER A 153 13.11 4.15 4.35
N GLY A 154 14.07 3.85 5.21
CA GLY A 154 14.09 4.34 6.60
C GLY A 154 14.05 5.87 6.73
N SER A 155 14.47 6.60 5.67
CA SER A 155 14.57 8.07 5.66
C SER A 155 13.91 8.72 4.44
N GLN A 156 13.14 7.97 3.64
CA GLN A 156 12.59 8.48 2.40
C GLN A 156 11.12 8.11 2.22
N PHE A 157 10.36 9.08 1.69
CA PHE A 157 9.06 8.88 1.10
C PHE A 157 9.11 9.09 -0.41
N ILE A 158 8.35 8.30 -1.13
CA ILE A 158 8.04 8.49 -2.55
C ILE A 158 6.55 8.79 -2.66
N PHE A 159 6.19 9.77 -3.48
CA PHE A 159 4.78 10.05 -3.73
C PHE A 159 4.56 10.47 -5.18
N MET A 160 3.34 10.24 -5.64
CA MET A 160 2.91 10.51 -7.01
C MET A 160 1.77 11.52 -7.00
N LEU A 161 1.93 12.57 -7.80
CA LEU A 161 0.95 13.65 -7.97
C LEU A 161 0.22 13.42 -9.28
N HIS A 162 -1.06 13.07 -9.18
CA HIS A 162 -1.89 12.79 -10.34
C HIS A 162 -2.31 14.05 -11.10
N SER A 163 -2.31 13.95 -12.43
CA SER A 163 -2.78 15.02 -13.33
C SER A 163 -2.22 16.38 -12.95
N CYS A 164 -0.90 16.43 -12.73
CA CYS A 164 -0.19 17.58 -12.21
C CYS A 164 0.78 18.12 -13.26
N ASN A 165 0.86 19.44 -13.41
CA ASN A 165 1.90 20.09 -14.18
C ASN A 165 3.09 20.49 -13.30
N ALA A 166 4.23 20.87 -13.91
CA ALA A 166 5.45 21.21 -13.20
C ALA A 166 5.26 22.35 -12.17
N GLU A 167 4.47 23.34 -12.51
CA GLU A 167 4.22 24.50 -11.63
C GLU A 167 3.42 24.08 -10.41
N ASN A 168 2.37 23.30 -10.59
CA ASN A 168 1.55 22.79 -9.49
C ASN A 168 2.34 21.80 -8.61
N ALA A 169 3.16 20.94 -9.19
CA ALA A 169 4.04 20.04 -8.45
C ALA A 169 4.99 20.85 -7.54
N LYS A 170 5.59 21.93 -8.06
CA LYS A 170 6.44 22.82 -7.28
C LYS A 170 5.69 23.47 -6.10
N ARG A 171 4.49 23.98 -6.33
CA ARG A 171 3.64 24.57 -5.27
C ARG A 171 3.29 23.54 -4.18
N VAL A 172 3.02 22.30 -4.56
CA VAL A 172 2.76 21.22 -3.59
C VAL A 172 3.99 20.97 -2.73
N ILE A 173 5.18 20.88 -3.34
CA ILE A 173 6.43 20.67 -2.62
C ILE A 173 6.71 21.84 -1.66
N GLU A 174 6.55 23.09 -2.10
CA GLU A 174 6.70 24.27 -1.26
C GLU A 174 5.76 24.26 -0.05
N ARG A 175 4.51 23.82 -0.24
CA ARG A 175 3.52 23.67 0.85
C ARG A 175 3.89 22.61 1.87
N ILE A 176 4.56 21.54 1.45
CA ILE A 176 5.01 20.47 2.36
C ILE A 176 6.23 20.91 3.17
N LEU A 177 7.08 21.79 2.60
CA LEU A 177 8.32 22.26 3.24
C LEU A 177 8.12 23.42 4.21
N ASN A 178 6.99 24.13 4.15
CA ASN A 178 6.61 25.24 5.02
C ASN A 178 5.70 24.77 6.17
#